data_2eb268f928e6a1ac8359b988281e23ef
#
_entry.id   2eb268f928e6a1ac8359b988281e23ef
#
_cell.length_a   1.000
_cell.length_b   1.000
_cell.length_c   1.000
_cell.angle_alpha   90.00
_cell.angle_beta   90.00
_cell.angle_gamma   90.00
#
_symmetry.space_group_name_H-M   'P 1'
#
loop_
_entity.id
_entity.type
_entity.pdbx_description
1 polymer ?
#
loop_
_entity_poly.entity_id
_entity_poly.type
_entity_poly.pdbx_seq_one_letter_code
_entity_poly.pdbx_strand_id
1 'polypeptide(L)'
;MFSKELLKGSELENYIDSFKSWEEAFKFLADKSKKERILIIIDEFPYMVNGNSSIPSILQNIWDLNLKNSKLMLVLCGSSMSFMEKELLSVKNPLYGRLTGNYKVEEFSIYETAELLHELSFEEVVQYYGIFGGVPHYLVQINMKESFYYNLSSIALERGSILFNEVEFLLRQELREVMSYFAVIQAVALGSTTLNEIEQKSSIDRTKLTYYLNNLIELGILEKEYPVTMPIKQKAKSRKGLYYLKDSYFRFYFTYMFPYMSELIDSGSDYIVEKIIKPDMNRFLGATFEKVCKQFLIKLKAEGNSPFHFVLIGRWWDKSEEVDIVAF
;
A
#
# COMPACT_ATOMS: atom_id res chain seq x y z
N MET A 1 -17.04 23.78 3.64
CA MET A 1 -16.46 23.06 4.79
C MET A 1 -15.14 23.70 5.23
N PHE A 2 -14.10 23.78 4.42
CA PHE A 2 -12.78 24.35 4.76
C PHE A 2 -12.86 25.76 5.37
N SER A 3 -13.56 26.69 4.70
CA SER A 3 -13.72 28.07 5.22
C SER A 3 -14.35 28.13 6.61
N LYS A 4 -15.38 27.30 6.87
CA LYS A 4 -16.06 27.27 8.17
C LYS A 4 -15.13 26.81 9.30
N GLU A 5 -14.31 25.78 9.06
CA GLU A 5 -13.33 25.33 10.06
C GLU A 5 -12.25 26.38 10.33
N LEU A 6 -11.76 27.08 9.29
CA LEU A 6 -10.76 28.13 9.46
C LEU A 6 -11.30 29.36 10.23
N LEU A 7 -12.55 29.69 9.98
CA LEU A 7 -13.18 30.86 10.61
C LEU A 7 -13.58 30.60 12.07
N LYS A 8 -13.75 29.34 12.46
CA LYS A 8 -14.21 28.95 13.81
C LYS A 8 -13.34 29.56 14.90
N GLY A 9 -14.00 30.26 15.82
CA GLY A 9 -13.35 31.00 16.93
C GLY A 9 -12.59 32.25 16.50
N SER A 10 -12.71 32.69 15.24
CA SER A 10 -12.12 33.96 14.78
C SER A 10 -13.15 35.10 14.85
N GLU A 11 -12.66 36.35 14.90
CA GLU A 11 -13.51 37.53 14.84
C GLU A 11 -14.37 37.61 13.56
N LEU A 12 -13.95 36.93 12.50
CA LEU A 12 -14.63 36.91 11.21
C LEU A 12 -15.74 35.87 11.10
N GLU A 13 -15.88 34.95 12.07
CA GLU A 13 -16.87 33.87 12.04
C GLU A 13 -18.31 34.38 11.88
N ASN A 14 -18.62 35.55 12.48
CA ASN A 14 -19.93 36.18 12.44
C ASN A 14 -20.16 37.11 11.24
N TYR A 15 -19.13 37.36 10.42
CA TYR A 15 -19.20 38.34 9.33
C TYR A 15 -19.09 37.74 7.94
N ILE A 16 -18.47 36.59 7.81
CA ILE A 16 -18.31 35.91 6.50
C ILE A 16 -18.59 34.40 6.62
N ASP A 17 -19.33 33.85 5.67
CA ASP A 17 -19.63 32.42 5.64
C ASP A 17 -18.51 31.58 4.93
N SER A 18 -17.77 32.22 4.05
CA SER A 18 -16.71 31.59 3.30
C SER A 18 -15.71 32.59 2.73
N PHE A 19 -14.48 32.16 2.49
CA PHE A 19 -13.50 32.92 1.72
C PHE A 19 -13.88 32.92 0.24
N LYS A 20 -13.61 34.03 -0.47
CA LYS A 20 -13.87 34.17 -1.89
C LYS A 20 -12.92 33.35 -2.76
N SER A 21 -11.75 33.04 -2.25
CA SER A 21 -10.71 32.28 -2.94
C SER A 21 -9.85 31.47 -1.99
N TRP A 22 -9.15 30.45 -2.51
CA TRP A 22 -8.12 29.72 -1.78
C TRP A 22 -6.97 30.61 -1.31
N GLU A 23 -6.63 31.61 -2.11
CA GLU A 23 -5.60 32.56 -1.78
C GLU A 23 -5.95 33.39 -0.52
N GLU A 24 -7.19 33.87 -0.41
CA GLU A 24 -7.65 34.57 0.79
C GLU A 24 -7.63 33.66 2.02
N ALA A 25 -8.07 32.41 1.88
CA ALA A 25 -8.07 31.43 2.97
C ALA A 25 -6.65 31.15 3.48
N PHE A 26 -5.68 30.94 2.58
CA PHE A 26 -4.30 30.69 2.98
C PHE A 26 -3.61 31.94 3.51
N LYS A 27 -3.95 33.15 3.04
CA LYS A 27 -3.45 34.40 3.61
C LYS A 27 -3.96 34.60 5.05
N PHE A 28 -5.22 34.33 5.29
CA PHE A 28 -5.81 34.34 6.63
C PHE A 28 -5.07 33.35 7.57
N LEU A 29 -4.83 32.13 7.12
CA LEU A 29 -4.01 31.16 7.87
C LEU A 29 -2.61 31.69 8.16
N ALA A 30 -1.98 32.30 7.19
CA ALA A 30 -0.64 32.87 7.36
C ALA A 30 -0.63 33.94 8.46
N ASP A 31 -1.61 34.83 8.49
CA ASP A 31 -1.67 35.88 9.50
C ASP A 31 -2.00 35.34 10.90
N LYS A 32 -2.89 34.36 10.98
CA LYS A 32 -3.21 33.67 12.24
C LYS A 32 -1.99 32.91 12.78
N SER A 33 -1.24 32.22 11.92
CA SER A 33 -0.07 31.43 12.29
C SER A 33 1.17 32.27 12.71
N LYS A 34 1.18 33.56 12.47
CA LYS A 34 2.19 34.45 13.05
C LYS A 34 2.05 34.58 14.56
N LYS A 35 0.81 34.54 15.05
CA LYS A 35 0.48 34.74 16.46
C LYS A 35 0.52 33.45 17.26
N GLU A 36 -0.04 32.38 16.73
CA GLU A 36 -0.20 31.08 17.39
C GLU A 36 0.28 29.91 16.55
N ARG A 37 0.62 28.79 17.20
CA ARG A 37 0.96 27.55 16.50
C ARG A 37 -0.30 26.90 15.97
N ILE A 38 -0.33 26.63 14.66
CA ILE A 38 -1.48 26.05 13.97
C ILE A 38 -1.04 24.77 13.27
N LEU A 39 -1.83 23.71 13.42
CA LEU A 39 -1.73 22.48 12.62
C LEU A 39 -2.93 22.44 11.68
N ILE A 40 -2.64 22.36 10.38
CA ILE A 40 -3.64 22.11 9.34
C ILE A 40 -3.32 20.80 8.65
N ILE A 41 -4.31 19.93 8.56
CA ILE A 41 -4.23 18.67 7.81
C ILE A 41 -5.23 18.78 6.66
N ILE A 42 -4.73 18.68 5.45
CA ILE A 42 -5.54 18.60 4.23
C ILE A 42 -5.50 17.15 3.77
N ASP A 43 -6.57 16.45 4.10
CA ASP A 43 -6.75 15.07 3.67
C ASP A 43 -7.27 15.05 2.22
N GLU A 44 -6.92 13.98 1.49
CA GLU A 44 -7.23 13.82 0.07
C GLU A 44 -6.85 15.05 -0.78
N PHE A 45 -5.64 15.58 -0.55
CA PHE A 45 -5.10 16.71 -1.31
C PHE A 45 -5.16 16.52 -2.85
N PRO A 46 -5.00 15.31 -3.41
CA PRO A 46 -5.22 15.04 -4.83
C PRO A 46 -6.58 15.51 -5.35
N TYR A 47 -7.67 15.27 -4.61
CA TYR A 47 -9.01 15.72 -5.03
C TYR A 47 -9.14 17.24 -5.05
N MET A 48 -8.49 17.90 -4.10
CA MET A 48 -8.46 19.36 -4.05
C MET A 48 -7.76 19.94 -5.29
N VAL A 49 -6.64 19.35 -5.71
CA VAL A 49 -5.89 19.75 -6.91
C VAL A 49 -6.65 19.40 -8.19
N ASN A 50 -7.31 18.25 -8.25
CA ASN A 50 -8.15 17.87 -9.38
C ASN A 50 -9.33 18.85 -9.56
N GLY A 51 -9.90 19.33 -8.47
CA GLY A 51 -10.95 20.38 -8.51
C GLY A 51 -10.44 21.76 -8.90
N ASN A 52 -9.19 22.06 -8.59
CA ASN A 52 -8.54 23.32 -8.98
C ASN A 52 -7.02 23.13 -9.10
N SER A 53 -6.54 22.96 -10.31
CA SER A 53 -5.13 22.73 -10.64
C SER A 53 -4.19 23.90 -10.30
N SER A 54 -4.70 25.08 -9.95
CA SER A 54 -3.89 26.22 -9.53
C SER A 54 -3.47 26.17 -8.04
N ILE A 55 -4.07 25.28 -7.24
CA ILE A 55 -3.82 25.17 -5.80
C ILE A 55 -2.32 24.98 -5.45
N PRO A 56 -1.57 24.08 -6.09
CA PRO A 56 -0.14 23.97 -5.81
C PRO A 56 0.63 25.26 -6.01
N SER A 57 0.29 26.05 -7.05
CA SER A 57 0.92 27.34 -7.32
C SER A 57 0.52 28.42 -6.32
N ILE A 58 -0.75 28.44 -5.88
CA ILE A 58 -1.24 29.33 -4.83
C ILE A 58 -0.51 29.03 -3.51
N LEU A 59 -0.44 27.76 -3.12
CA LEU A 59 0.29 27.33 -1.93
C LEU A 59 1.76 27.67 -2.01
N GLN A 60 2.41 27.48 -3.17
CA GLN A 60 3.79 27.88 -3.39
C GLN A 60 4.00 29.34 -3.08
N ASN A 61 3.21 30.24 -3.68
CA ASN A 61 3.33 31.68 -3.51
C ASN A 61 3.15 32.09 -2.05
N ILE A 62 2.14 31.56 -1.38
CA ILE A 62 1.86 31.90 0.01
C ILE A 62 2.91 31.29 0.95
N TRP A 63 3.39 30.09 0.66
CA TRP A 63 4.49 29.48 1.40
C TRP A 63 5.74 30.35 1.36
N ASP A 64 6.16 30.72 0.17
CA ASP A 64 7.39 31.50 -0.01
C ASP A 64 7.32 32.90 0.60
N LEU A 65 6.17 33.55 0.52
CA LEU A 65 5.99 34.92 0.99
C LEU A 65 5.61 35.02 2.49
N ASN A 66 4.84 34.07 3.01
CA ASN A 66 4.19 34.22 4.29
C ASN A 66 4.38 33.05 5.27
N LEU A 67 4.27 31.78 4.78
CA LEU A 67 4.15 30.63 5.67
C LEU A 67 5.52 30.08 6.12
N LYS A 68 6.55 30.17 5.29
CA LYS A 68 7.87 29.59 5.55
C LYS A 68 8.45 29.93 6.93
N ASN A 69 8.18 31.14 7.42
CA ASN A 69 8.67 31.63 8.70
C ASN A 69 7.53 31.77 9.75
N SER A 70 6.38 31.19 9.50
CA SER A 70 5.25 31.20 10.43
C SER A 70 5.30 30.01 11.39
N LYS A 71 4.34 29.96 12.32
CA LYS A 71 4.17 28.84 13.25
C LYS A 71 3.18 27.79 12.73
N LEU A 72 2.97 27.73 11.39
CA LEU A 72 2.10 26.76 10.74
C LEU A 72 2.84 25.43 10.50
N MET A 73 2.19 24.34 10.87
CA MET A 73 2.49 23.01 10.35
C MET A 73 1.38 22.62 9.38
N LEU A 74 1.71 22.48 8.11
CA LEU A 74 0.78 22.04 7.06
C LEU A 74 1.11 20.62 6.65
N VAL A 75 0.15 19.72 6.79
CA VAL A 75 0.23 18.31 6.39
C VAL A 75 -0.70 18.11 5.20
N LEU A 76 -0.15 17.62 4.10
CA LEU A 76 -0.90 17.24 2.90
C LEU A 76 -0.90 15.72 2.80
N CYS A 77 -2.08 15.10 2.87
CA CYS A 77 -2.23 13.65 2.77
C CYS A 77 -2.99 13.30 1.49
N GLY A 78 -2.85 12.06 1.04
CA GLY A 78 -3.64 11.53 -0.06
C GLY A 78 -3.36 10.04 -0.25
N SER A 79 -4.38 9.31 -0.65
CA SER A 79 -4.33 7.87 -0.91
C SER A 79 -3.74 7.54 -2.29
N SER A 80 -3.81 8.47 -3.26
CA SER A 80 -3.25 8.26 -4.59
C SER A 80 -1.72 8.32 -4.59
N MET A 81 -1.08 7.15 -4.62
CA MET A 81 0.37 7.01 -4.63
C MET A 81 1.00 7.69 -5.86
N SER A 82 0.40 7.51 -7.04
CA SER A 82 0.91 8.12 -8.27
C SER A 82 0.91 9.64 -8.21
N PHE A 83 -0.13 10.25 -7.64
CA PHE A 83 -0.18 11.69 -7.45
C PHE A 83 0.85 12.16 -6.42
N MET A 84 0.88 11.54 -5.24
CA MET A 84 1.74 11.98 -4.14
C MET A 84 3.23 11.81 -4.47
N GLU A 85 3.63 10.70 -5.07
CA GLU A 85 5.04 10.42 -5.39
C GLU A 85 5.48 11.03 -6.71
N LYS A 86 4.67 10.94 -7.78
CA LYS A 86 5.10 11.36 -9.13
C LYS A 86 4.78 12.80 -9.46
N GLU A 87 3.63 13.29 -9.03
CA GLU A 87 3.22 14.64 -9.32
C GLU A 87 3.68 15.62 -8.25
N LEU A 88 3.33 15.39 -6.98
CA LEU A 88 3.64 16.32 -5.89
C LEU A 88 5.15 16.44 -5.62
N LEU A 89 5.88 15.34 -5.64
CA LEU A 89 7.33 15.30 -5.41
C LEU A 89 8.15 15.55 -6.69
N SER A 90 7.50 15.74 -7.84
CA SER A 90 8.18 16.02 -9.10
C SER A 90 8.86 17.39 -9.08
N VAL A 91 10.04 17.47 -9.69
CA VAL A 91 10.77 18.74 -9.90
C VAL A 91 9.93 19.81 -10.64
N LYS A 92 8.94 19.37 -11.41
CA LYS A 92 8.02 20.26 -12.15
C LYS A 92 6.88 20.80 -11.28
N ASN A 93 6.64 20.21 -10.11
CA ASN A 93 5.55 20.66 -9.23
C ASN A 93 5.94 21.95 -8.49
N PRO A 94 5.02 22.92 -8.37
CA PRO A 94 5.27 24.14 -7.63
C PRO A 94 5.70 23.92 -6.16
N LEU A 95 5.29 22.84 -5.53
CA LEU A 95 5.64 22.50 -4.13
C LEU A 95 6.98 21.78 -3.97
N TYR A 96 7.64 21.40 -5.08
CA TYR A 96 8.95 20.77 -5.03
C TYR A 96 9.96 21.63 -4.26
N GLY A 97 10.74 21.00 -3.37
CA GLY A 97 11.74 21.67 -2.54
C GLY A 97 11.18 22.52 -1.39
N ARG A 98 9.85 22.52 -1.17
CA ARG A 98 9.18 23.22 -0.05
C ARG A 98 8.74 22.31 1.07
N LEU A 99 8.83 21.01 0.83
CA LEU A 99 8.55 19.99 1.86
C LEU A 99 9.65 20.01 2.92
N THR A 100 9.24 20.00 4.18
CA THR A 100 10.14 19.85 5.34
C THR A 100 10.22 18.41 5.82
N GLY A 101 9.29 17.55 5.41
CA GLY A 101 9.25 16.13 5.67
C GLY A 101 8.35 15.41 4.68
N ASN A 102 8.63 14.13 4.47
CA ASN A 102 7.81 13.22 3.69
C ASN A 102 7.75 11.89 4.44
N TYR A 103 6.55 11.39 4.62
CA TYR A 103 6.31 10.14 5.33
C TYR A 103 5.32 9.27 4.55
N LYS A 104 5.74 8.05 4.23
CA LYS A 104 4.88 7.05 3.64
C LYS A 104 4.37 6.14 4.76
N VAL A 105 3.06 6.08 4.92
CA VAL A 105 2.42 5.15 5.84
C VAL A 105 2.44 3.77 5.20
N GLU A 106 3.17 2.85 5.82
CA GLU A 106 3.24 1.46 5.38
C GLU A 106 2.22 0.60 6.15
N GLU A 107 1.94 -0.59 5.65
CA GLU A 107 1.17 -1.60 6.38
C GLU A 107 1.87 -1.98 7.69
N PHE A 108 1.13 -2.47 8.67
CA PHE A 108 1.70 -2.99 9.92
C PHE A 108 2.66 -4.14 9.66
N SER A 109 3.73 -4.18 10.43
CA SER A 109 4.57 -5.37 10.56
C SER A 109 3.80 -6.50 11.24
N ILE A 110 4.36 -7.71 11.22
CA ILE A 110 3.79 -8.84 11.98
C ILE A 110 3.68 -8.52 13.48
N TYR A 111 4.58 -7.72 14.03
CA TYR A 111 4.58 -7.35 15.45
C TYR A 111 3.46 -6.37 15.78
N GLU A 112 3.28 -5.33 14.99
CA GLU A 112 2.17 -4.38 15.15
C GLU A 112 0.82 -5.06 14.90
N THR A 113 0.77 -6.01 13.96
CA THR A 113 -0.42 -6.86 13.74
C THR A 113 -0.70 -7.72 14.99
N ALA A 114 0.32 -8.29 15.62
CA ALA A 114 0.14 -9.06 16.84
C ALA A 114 -0.29 -8.19 18.03
N GLU A 115 0.16 -6.93 18.11
CA GLU A 115 -0.34 -5.98 19.11
C GLU A 115 -1.83 -5.66 18.90
N LEU A 116 -2.28 -5.50 17.65
CA LEU A 116 -3.69 -5.27 17.33
C LEU A 116 -4.55 -6.50 17.63
N LEU A 117 -4.06 -7.70 17.32
CA LEU A 117 -4.75 -8.98 17.49
C LEU A 117 -4.30 -9.72 18.76
N HIS A 118 -4.13 -9.00 19.86
CA HIS A 118 -3.46 -9.43 21.09
C HIS A 118 -4.14 -10.61 21.82
N GLU A 119 -5.39 -10.93 21.53
CA GLU A 119 -6.10 -12.08 22.10
C GLU A 119 -5.79 -13.40 21.36
N LEU A 120 -5.18 -13.32 20.16
CA LEU A 120 -4.88 -14.48 19.33
C LEU A 120 -3.47 -15.03 19.60
N SER A 121 -3.29 -16.32 19.34
CA SER A 121 -1.96 -16.93 19.32
C SER A 121 -1.13 -16.35 18.16
N PHE A 122 0.20 -16.38 18.29
CA PHE A 122 1.08 -15.87 17.23
C PHE A 122 0.91 -16.65 15.91
N GLU A 123 0.58 -17.92 15.96
CA GLU A 123 0.27 -18.75 14.79
C GLU A 123 -0.97 -18.24 14.05
N GLU A 124 -2.05 -17.94 14.78
CA GLU A 124 -3.26 -17.35 14.19
C GLU A 124 -2.98 -15.95 13.62
N VAL A 125 -2.18 -15.14 14.31
CA VAL A 125 -1.75 -13.83 13.77
C VAL A 125 -1.01 -14.00 12.44
N VAL A 126 -0.11 -14.98 12.31
CA VAL A 126 0.59 -15.27 11.04
C VAL A 126 -0.39 -15.69 9.95
N GLN A 127 -1.43 -16.46 10.27
CA GLN A 127 -2.46 -16.84 9.31
C GLN A 127 -3.21 -15.61 8.77
N TYR A 128 -3.69 -14.74 9.66
CA TYR A 128 -4.37 -13.51 9.27
C TYR A 128 -3.44 -12.55 8.50
N TYR A 129 -2.22 -12.39 8.96
CA TYR A 129 -1.20 -11.58 8.29
C TYR A 129 -0.88 -12.11 6.88
N GLY A 130 -0.91 -13.42 6.69
CA GLY A 130 -0.71 -14.07 5.39
C GLY A 130 -1.79 -13.77 4.37
N ILE A 131 -3.01 -13.50 4.83
CA ILE A 131 -4.17 -13.20 3.97
C ILE A 131 -4.40 -11.70 3.85
N PHE A 132 -4.53 -11.00 4.98
CA PHE A 132 -4.94 -9.61 5.03
C PHE A 132 -3.76 -8.63 5.04
N GLY A 133 -2.51 -9.13 5.10
CA GLY A 133 -1.35 -8.28 5.31
C GLY A 133 -1.40 -7.57 6.66
N GLY A 134 -0.69 -6.44 6.72
CA GLY A 134 -0.75 -5.52 7.86
C GLY A 134 -1.70 -4.36 7.65
N VAL A 135 -2.75 -4.50 6.83
CA VAL A 135 -3.70 -3.41 6.52
C VAL A 135 -4.67 -3.24 7.69
N PRO A 136 -4.61 -2.13 8.47
CA PRO A 136 -5.42 -1.97 9.66
C PRO A 136 -6.92 -2.10 9.39
N HIS A 137 -7.39 -1.55 8.25
CA HIS A 137 -8.79 -1.61 7.86
C HIS A 137 -9.32 -3.04 7.74
N TYR A 138 -8.50 -3.98 7.26
CA TYR A 138 -8.86 -5.38 7.15
C TYR A 138 -8.79 -6.09 8.52
N LEU A 139 -7.75 -5.80 9.28
CA LEU A 139 -7.48 -6.46 10.55
C LEU A 139 -8.52 -6.14 11.64
N VAL A 140 -9.09 -4.93 11.66
CA VAL A 140 -10.13 -4.55 12.63
C VAL A 140 -11.48 -5.23 12.38
N GLN A 141 -11.66 -5.90 11.22
CA GLN A 141 -12.86 -6.70 10.95
C GLN A 141 -12.83 -8.07 11.63
N ILE A 142 -11.67 -8.50 12.11
CA ILE A 142 -11.49 -9.83 12.70
C ILE A 142 -12.17 -9.90 14.07
N ASN A 143 -13.11 -10.82 14.21
CA ASN A 143 -13.67 -11.17 15.50
C ASN A 143 -12.77 -12.22 16.17
N MET A 144 -11.96 -11.80 17.13
CA MET A 144 -10.99 -12.68 17.81
C MET A 144 -11.62 -13.82 18.62
N LYS A 145 -12.95 -13.81 18.80
CA LYS A 145 -13.71 -14.90 19.48
C LYS A 145 -14.17 -16.00 18.53
N GLU A 146 -14.09 -15.74 17.22
CA GLU A 146 -14.49 -16.67 16.19
C GLU A 146 -13.29 -17.39 15.56
N SER A 147 -13.54 -18.52 14.92
CA SER A 147 -12.48 -19.27 14.25
C SER A 147 -11.90 -18.52 13.05
N PHE A 148 -10.66 -18.82 12.69
CA PHE A 148 -9.98 -18.26 11.51
C PHE A 148 -10.83 -18.40 10.23
N TYR A 149 -11.39 -19.59 9.97
CA TYR A 149 -12.15 -19.81 8.74
C TYR A 149 -13.53 -19.14 8.76
N TYR A 150 -14.15 -18.97 9.92
CA TYR A 150 -15.36 -18.16 10.06
C TYR A 150 -15.07 -16.70 9.68
N ASN A 151 -14.03 -16.10 10.26
CA ASN A 151 -13.62 -14.75 9.92
C ASN A 151 -13.28 -14.61 8.43
N LEU A 152 -12.54 -15.57 7.88
CA LEU A 152 -12.18 -15.57 6.47
C LEU A 152 -13.42 -15.53 5.56
N SER A 153 -14.43 -16.38 5.86
CA SER A 153 -15.67 -16.42 5.11
C SER A 153 -16.45 -15.10 5.22
N SER A 154 -16.68 -14.65 6.45
CA SER A 154 -17.50 -13.46 6.72
C SER A 154 -16.86 -12.13 6.26
N ILE A 155 -15.53 -12.05 6.21
CA ILE A 155 -14.82 -10.83 5.84
C ILE A 155 -14.54 -10.78 4.32
N ALA A 156 -14.23 -11.93 3.69
CA ALA A 156 -13.69 -11.95 2.33
C ALA A 156 -14.49 -12.81 1.34
N LEU A 157 -15.00 -13.99 1.74
CA LEU A 157 -15.50 -14.97 0.78
C LEU A 157 -17.00 -14.90 0.54
N GLU A 158 -17.77 -14.41 1.50
CA GLU A 158 -19.21 -14.27 1.36
C GLU A 158 -19.59 -13.09 0.47
N ARG A 159 -20.55 -13.28 -0.42
CA ARG A 159 -21.08 -12.23 -1.27
C ARG A 159 -21.64 -11.08 -0.42
N GLY A 160 -21.10 -9.88 -0.63
CA GLY A 160 -21.48 -8.69 0.13
C GLY A 160 -20.63 -8.47 1.38
N SER A 161 -19.67 -9.35 1.68
CA SER A 161 -18.66 -9.06 2.70
C SER A 161 -17.77 -7.88 2.30
N ILE A 162 -17.14 -7.27 3.29
CA ILE A 162 -16.42 -6.01 3.11
C ILE A 162 -15.28 -6.10 2.08
N LEU A 163 -14.61 -7.25 1.98
CA LEU A 163 -13.48 -7.44 1.08
C LEU A 163 -13.80 -8.22 -0.20
N PHE A 164 -15.03 -8.70 -0.39
CA PHE A 164 -15.37 -9.55 -1.54
C PHE A 164 -15.02 -8.91 -2.89
N ASN A 165 -15.30 -7.61 -3.04
CA ASN A 165 -15.04 -6.85 -4.26
C ASN A 165 -13.85 -5.88 -4.13
N GLU A 166 -13.12 -5.92 -3.02
CA GLU A 166 -12.09 -4.92 -2.67
C GLU A 166 -11.00 -4.79 -3.75
N VAL A 167 -10.47 -5.93 -4.22
CA VAL A 167 -9.43 -5.97 -5.25
C VAL A 167 -9.91 -5.31 -6.55
N GLU A 168 -11.15 -5.58 -6.95
CA GLU A 168 -11.71 -4.99 -8.16
C GLU A 168 -11.90 -3.48 -8.00
N PHE A 169 -12.40 -3.02 -6.86
CA PHE A 169 -12.56 -1.59 -6.58
C PHE A 169 -11.21 -0.86 -6.58
N LEU A 170 -10.21 -1.38 -5.89
CA LEU A 170 -8.89 -0.77 -5.84
C LEU A 170 -8.25 -0.66 -7.24
N LEU A 171 -8.31 -1.72 -8.04
CA LEU A 171 -7.78 -1.70 -9.40
C LEU A 171 -8.52 -0.73 -10.32
N ARG A 172 -9.86 -0.62 -10.18
CA ARG A 172 -10.67 0.33 -10.99
C ARG A 172 -10.42 1.79 -10.62
N GLN A 173 -10.04 2.08 -9.39
CA GLN A 173 -9.71 3.44 -8.98
C GLN A 173 -8.40 3.94 -9.58
N GLU A 174 -7.41 3.06 -9.68
CA GLU A 174 -6.05 3.44 -10.10
C GLU A 174 -5.76 3.13 -11.59
N LEU A 175 -6.50 2.22 -12.22
CA LEU A 175 -6.16 1.68 -13.53
C LEU A 175 -7.33 1.73 -14.51
N ARG A 176 -7.01 1.97 -15.81
CA ARG A 176 -8.02 2.06 -16.89
C ARG A 176 -8.33 0.71 -17.55
N GLU A 177 -7.29 -0.09 -17.85
CA GLU A 177 -7.42 -1.38 -18.58
C GLU A 177 -7.41 -2.56 -17.59
N VAL A 178 -8.36 -2.58 -16.66
CA VAL A 178 -8.37 -3.47 -15.48
C VAL A 178 -8.19 -4.94 -15.86
N MET A 179 -8.85 -5.44 -16.91
CA MET A 179 -8.78 -6.86 -17.30
C MET A 179 -7.37 -7.30 -17.72
N SER A 180 -6.60 -6.42 -18.36
CA SER A 180 -5.20 -6.72 -18.69
C SER A 180 -4.34 -6.85 -17.43
N TYR A 181 -4.57 -6.00 -16.44
CA TYR A 181 -3.89 -6.11 -15.15
C TYR A 181 -4.30 -7.37 -14.39
N PHE A 182 -5.58 -7.76 -14.42
CA PHE A 182 -6.03 -9.04 -13.85
C PHE A 182 -5.25 -10.22 -14.42
N ALA A 183 -5.08 -10.29 -15.74
CA ALA A 183 -4.32 -11.37 -16.39
C ALA A 183 -2.85 -11.41 -15.93
N VAL A 184 -2.21 -10.24 -15.78
CA VAL A 184 -0.83 -10.15 -15.27
C VAL A 184 -0.74 -10.60 -13.82
N ILE A 185 -1.62 -10.08 -12.95
CA ILE A 185 -1.61 -10.40 -11.52
C ILE A 185 -1.90 -11.90 -11.31
N GLN A 186 -2.88 -12.45 -12.04
CA GLN A 186 -3.22 -13.87 -11.99
C GLN A 186 -2.03 -14.74 -12.41
N ALA A 187 -1.31 -14.37 -13.48
CA ALA A 187 -0.14 -15.12 -13.90
C ALA A 187 0.92 -15.20 -12.79
N VAL A 188 1.17 -14.06 -12.09
CA VAL A 188 2.13 -14.01 -10.98
C VAL A 188 1.60 -14.79 -9.76
N ALA A 189 0.31 -14.67 -9.43
CA ALA A 189 -0.32 -15.40 -8.32
C ALA A 189 -0.22 -16.92 -8.49
N LEU A 190 -0.27 -17.39 -9.73
CA LEU A 190 -0.15 -18.81 -10.11
C LEU A 190 1.31 -19.27 -10.30
N GLY A 191 2.29 -18.47 -9.87
CA GLY A 191 3.69 -18.84 -9.79
C GLY A 191 4.56 -18.43 -10.96
N SER A 192 4.07 -17.64 -11.94
CA SER A 192 4.92 -17.08 -13.00
C SER A 192 5.75 -15.94 -12.43
N THR A 193 7.06 -16.11 -12.31
CA THR A 193 7.95 -15.12 -11.68
C THR A 193 8.85 -14.39 -12.67
N THR A 194 9.12 -14.97 -13.82
CA THR A 194 9.94 -14.35 -14.86
C THR A 194 9.08 -13.59 -15.88
N LEU A 195 9.67 -12.58 -16.52
CA LEU A 195 9.00 -11.83 -17.58
C LEU A 195 8.46 -12.73 -18.71
N ASN A 196 9.19 -13.78 -19.08
CA ASN A 196 8.79 -14.71 -20.14
C ASN A 196 7.60 -15.57 -19.72
N GLU A 197 7.59 -16.09 -18.50
CA GLU A 197 6.47 -16.90 -17.98
C GLU A 197 5.19 -16.06 -17.88
N ILE A 198 5.31 -14.81 -17.37
CA ILE A 198 4.18 -13.90 -17.25
C ILE A 198 3.64 -13.53 -18.65
N GLU A 199 4.51 -13.25 -19.63
CA GLU A 199 4.14 -12.98 -21.02
C GLU A 199 3.34 -14.16 -21.62
N GLN A 200 3.85 -15.37 -21.49
CA GLN A 200 3.18 -16.57 -21.98
C GLN A 200 1.85 -16.84 -21.29
N LYS A 201 1.81 -16.69 -19.96
CA LYS A 201 0.61 -16.99 -19.17
C LYS A 201 -0.50 -15.94 -19.32
N SER A 202 -0.13 -14.65 -19.39
CA SER A 202 -1.07 -13.55 -19.55
C SER A 202 -1.50 -13.31 -20.99
N SER A 203 -0.77 -13.84 -21.97
CA SER A 203 -0.96 -13.57 -23.41
C SER A 203 -0.87 -12.08 -23.79
N ILE A 204 -0.11 -11.29 -23.02
CA ILE A 204 0.09 -9.86 -23.23
C ILE A 204 1.46 -9.64 -23.86
N ASP A 205 1.49 -8.82 -24.96
CA ASP A 205 2.74 -8.43 -25.61
C ASP A 205 3.76 -7.82 -24.64
N ARG A 206 5.03 -8.17 -24.81
CA ARG A 206 6.14 -7.81 -23.94
C ARG A 206 6.27 -6.33 -23.64
N THR A 207 6.00 -5.50 -24.64
CA THR A 207 6.10 -4.04 -24.48
C THR A 207 5.03 -3.53 -23.54
N LYS A 208 3.79 -3.95 -23.73
CA LYS A 208 2.66 -3.63 -22.85
C LYS A 208 2.81 -4.27 -21.48
N LEU A 209 3.26 -5.52 -21.42
CA LEU A 209 3.49 -6.23 -20.17
C LEU A 209 4.49 -5.49 -19.27
N THR A 210 5.59 -4.99 -19.83
CA THR A 210 6.57 -4.21 -19.07
C THR A 210 5.94 -2.95 -18.45
N TYR A 211 5.07 -2.28 -19.20
CA TYR A 211 4.32 -1.12 -18.69
C TYR A 211 3.38 -1.52 -17.55
N TYR A 212 2.60 -2.60 -17.70
CA TYR A 212 1.69 -3.08 -16.65
C TYR A 212 2.43 -3.51 -15.39
N LEU A 213 3.54 -4.25 -15.52
CA LEU A 213 4.35 -4.66 -14.38
C LEU A 213 4.93 -3.47 -13.61
N ASN A 214 5.41 -2.44 -14.31
CA ASN A 214 5.91 -1.23 -13.66
C ASN A 214 4.81 -0.50 -12.90
N ASN A 215 3.61 -0.35 -13.47
CA ASN A 215 2.49 0.27 -12.78
C ASN A 215 2.09 -0.51 -11.52
N LEU A 216 2.03 -1.85 -11.61
CA LEU A 216 1.69 -2.70 -10.45
C LEU A 216 2.76 -2.64 -9.35
N ILE A 217 4.04 -2.48 -9.71
CA ILE A 217 5.12 -2.26 -8.74
C ILE A 217 4.96 -0.89 -8.07
N GLU A 218 4.66 0.14 -8.83
CA GLU A 218 4.44 1.49 -8.31
C GLU A 218 3.24 1.56 -7.36
N LEU A 219 2.17 0.83 -7.66
CA LEU A 219 1.01 0.68 -6.79
C LEU A 219 1.28 -0.20 -5.56
N GLY A 220 2.45 -0.83 -5.47
CA GLY A 220 2.79 -1.73 -4.37
C GLY A 220 2.10 -3.09 -4.41
N ILE A 221 1.41 -3.43 -5.50
CA ILE A 221 0.73 -4.73 -5.68
C ILE A 221 1.76 -5.82 -5.99
N LEU A 222 2.73 -5.51 -6.87
CA LEU A 222 3.87 -6.36 -7.17
C LEU A 222 5.16 -5.80 -6.60
N GLU A 223 6.11 -6.67 -6.42
CA GLU A 223 7.52 -6.32 -6.22
C GLU A 223 8.40 -7.07 -7.20
N LYS A 224 9.57 -6.50 -7.49
CA LYS A 224 10.60 -7.14 -8.30
C LYS A 224 11.83 -7.36 -7.44
N GLU A 225 12.06 -8.62 -7.10
CA GLU A 225 13.20 -9.03 -6.31
C GLU A 225 14.42 -9.35 -7.19
N TYR A 226 15.59 -9.24 -6.58
CA TYR A 226 16.87 -9.61 -7.17
C TYR A 226 17.69 -10.36 -6.11
N PRO A 227 18.57 -11.29 -6.52
CA PRO A 227 19.47 -11.93 -5.55
C PRO A 227 20.11 -10.90 -4.65
N VAL A 228 20.06 -11.13 -3.34
CA VAL A 228 20.52 -10.16 -2.32
C VAL A 228 21.99 -9.75 -2.53
N THR A 229 22.80 -10.63 -3.12
CA THR A 229 24.21 -10.38 -3.47
C THR A 229 24.40 -9.46 -4.68
N MET A 230 23.31 -9.16 -5.44
CA MET A 230 23.43 -8.35 -6.65
C MET A 230 23.62 -6.87 -6.33
N PRO A 231 24.71 -6.21 -6.82
CA PRO A 231 24.92 -4.79 -6.62
C PRO A 231 23.78 -3.94 -7.21
N ILE A 232 23.40 -2.87 -6.50
CA ILE A 232 22.29 -1.98 -6.90
C ILE A 232 22.44 -1.47 -8.33
N LYS A 233 23.67 -1.08 -8.74
CA LYS A 233 23.96 -0.58 -10.10
C LYS A 233 23.66 -1.61 -11.21
N GLN A 234 23.69 -2.89 -10.88
CA GLN A 234 23.43 -3.97 -11.84
C GLN A 234 21.94 -4.34 -11.95
N LYS A 235 21.13 -4.06 -10.90
CA LYS A 235 19.72 -4.43 -10.86
C LYS A 235 18.93 -3.86 -12.05
N ALA A 236 19.14 -2.60 -12.40
CA ALA A 236 18.42 -1.93 -13.48
C ALA A 236 18.62 -2.58 -14.88
N LYS A 237 19.77 -3.24 -15.11
CA LYS A 237 20.10 -3.89 -16.39
C LYS A 237 19.97 -5.41 -16.33
N SER A 238 19.65 -5.98 -15.16
CA SER A 238 19.62 -7.42 -14.94
C SER A 238 18.32 -8.04 -15.41
N ARG A 239 18.43 -9.22 -16.06
CA ARG A 239 17.30 -10.08 -16.39
C ARG A 239 17.00 -11.12 -15.30
N LYS A 240 17.73 -11.09 -14.18
CA LYS A 240 17.56 -12.03 -13.06
C LYS A 240 16.49 -11.61 -12.08
N GLY A 241 15.81 -10.47 -12.29
CA GLY A 241 14.73 -10.03 -11.42
C GLY A 241 13.50 -10.92 -11.56
N LEU A 242 12.94 -11.33 -10.44
CA LEU A 242 11.71 -12.10 -10.33
C LEU A 242 10.58 -11.22 -9.79
N TYR A 243 9.37 -11.47 -10.28
CA TYR A 243 8.18 -10.72 -9.88
C TYR A 243 7.35 -11.55 -8.89
N TYR A 244 6.95 -10.91 -7.78
CA TYR A 244 6.12 -11.50 -6.74
C TYR A 244 4.96 -10.58 -6.38
N LEU A 245 3.88 -11.16 -5.87
CA LEU A 245 2.81 -10.39 -5.24
C LEU A 245 3.28 -9.92 -3.87
N LYS A 246 3.41 -8.60 -3.72
CA LYS A 246 3.77 -7.94 -2.47
C LYS A 246 2.57 -7.88 -1.53
N ASP A 247 1.40 -7.53 -2.08
CA ASP A 247 0.15 -7.42 -1.34
C ASP A 247 -0.41 -8.82 -1.02
N SER A 248 -0.61 -9.10 0.26
CA SER A 248 -1.08 -10.39 0.75
C SER A 248 -2.52 -10.68 0.32
N TYR A 249 -3.40 -9.66 0.36
CA TYR A 249 -4.80 -9.87 -0.01
C TYR A 249 -4.98 -10.07 -1.50
N PHE A 250 -4.24 -9.35 -2.35
CA PHE A 250 -4.21 -9.63 -3.79
C PHE A 250 -3.74 -11.05 -4.08
N ARG A 251 -2.70 -11.52 -3.37
CA ARG A 251 -2.22 -12.89 -3.51
C ARG A 251 -3.30 -13.92 -3.16
N PHE A 252 -4.01 -13.72 -2.03
CA PHE A 252 -5.11 -14.56 -1.61
C PHE A 252 -6.26 -14.53 -2.62
N TYR A 253 -6.69 -13.34 -3.05
CA TYR A 253 -7.78 -13.16 -3.99
C TYR A 253 -7.54 -13.87 -5.33
N PHE A 254 -6.37 -13.66 -5.95
CA PHE A 254 -6.05 -14.27 -7.24
C PHE A 254 -5.70 -15.76 -7.16
N THR A 255 -5.39 -16.27 -5.97
CA THR A 255 -5.15 -17.71 -5.76
C THR A 255 -6.45 -18.47 -5.50
N TYR A 256 -7.35 -17.92 -4.67
CA TYR A 256 -8.49 -18.68 -4.15
C TYR A 256 -9.88 -18.09 -4.46
N MET A 257 -9.99 -16.80 -4.74
CA MET A 257 -11.30 -16.20 -5.03
C MET A 257 -11.52 -16.05 -6.54
N PHE A 258 -10.65 -15.39 -7.24
CA PHE A 258 -10.80 -15.10 -8.66
C PHE A 258 -11.00 -16.35 -9.53
N PRO A 259 -10.22 -17.45 -9.38
CA PRO A 259 -10.43 -18.68 -10.15
C PRO A 259 -11.74 -19.38 -9.85
N TYR A 260 -12.32 -19.17 -8.67
CA TYR A 260 -13.53 -19.85 -8.19
C TYR A 260 -14.70 -18.88 -7.93
N MET A 261 -14.69 -17.72 -8.63
CA MET A 261 -15.66 -16.66 -8.38
C MET A 261 -17.09 -17.11 -8.66
N SER A 262 -17.31 -17.91 -9.71
CA SER A 262 -18.64 -18.46 -10.02
C SER A 262 -19.15 -19.37 -8.90
N GLU A 263 -18.29 -20.25 -8.39
CA GLU A 263 -18.63 -21.15 -7.29
C GLU A 263 -18.93 -20.40 -5.99
N LEU A 264 -18.13 -19.34 -5.69
CA LEU A 264 -18.38 -18.49 -4.53
C LEU A 264 -19.73 -17.78 -4.61
N ILE A 265 -20.13 -17.34 -5.81
CA ILE A 265 -21.41 -16.65 -6.03
C ILE A 265 -22.59 -17.61 -5.97
N ASP A 266 -22.46 -18.80 -6.58
CA ASP A 266 -23.57 -19.74 -6.78
C ASP A 266 -23.75 -20.70 -5.61
N SER A 267 -22.65 -21.13 -4.96
CA SER A 267 -22.63 -22.20 -3.95
C SER A 267 -22.19 -21.75 -2.56
N GLY A 268 -21.72 -20.50 -2.43
CA GLY A 268 -21.20 -19.99 -1.16
C GLY A 268 -19.76 -20.40 -0.86
N SER A 269 -19.26 -19.98 0.31
CA SER A 269 -17.84 -20.11 0.67
C SER A 269 -17.42 -21.48 1.19
N ASP A 270 -18.34 -22.27 1.75
CA ASP A 270 -18.03 -23.51 2.47
C ASP A 270 -17.25 -24.53 1.64
N TYR A 271 -17.69 -24.77 0.40
CA TYR A 271 -16.99 -25.70 -0.49
C TYR A 271 -15.55 -25.25 -0.77
N ILE A 272 -15.37 -23.96 -1.05
CA ILE A 272 -14.05 -23.38 -1.37
C ILE A 272 -13.15 -23.44 -0.14
N VAL A 273 -13.68 -23.13 1.04
CA VAL A 273 -12.92 -23.24 2.30
C VAL A 273 -12.48 -24.67 2.55
N GLU A 274 -13.41 -25.64 2.52
CA GLU A 274 -13.12 -27.02 2.91
C GLU A 274 -12.27 -27.78 1.87
N LYS A 275 -12.50 -27.57 0.58
CA LYS A 275 -11.89 -28.36 -0.50
C LYS A 275 -10.70 -27.71 -1.17
N ILE A 276 -10.59 -26.39 -1.10
CA ILE A 276 -9.54 -25.65 -1.82
C ILE A 276 -8.60 -24.97 -0.83
N ILE A 277 -9.12 -24.12 0.08
CA ILE A 277 -8.30 -23.27 0.94
C ILE A 277 -7.62 -24.08 2.04
N LYS A 278 -8.39 -24.83 2.85
CA LYS A 278 -7.84 -25.59 4.00
C LYS A 278 -6.71 -26.55 3.60
N PRO A 279 -6.85 -27.39 2.55
CA PRO A 279 -5.79 -28.32 2.15
C PRO A 279 -4.50 -27.65 1.68
N ASP A 280 -4.60 -26.43 1.15
CA ASP A 280 -3.48 -25.70 0.53
C ASP A 280 -2.90 -24.58 1.43
N MET A 281 -3.54 -24.29 2.56
CA MET A 281 -3.21 -23.15 3.43
C MET A 281 -1.73 -23.16 3.87
N ASN A 282 -1.20 -24.31 4.27
CA ASN A 282 0.20 -24.40 4.70
C ASN A 282 1.18 -24.02 3.59
N ARG A 283 0.92 -24.45 2.35
CA ARG A 283 1.73 -24.06 1.17
C ARG A 283 1.60 -22.56 0.92
N PHE A 284 0.38 -22.02 0.96
CA PHE A 284 0.11 -20.61 0.76
C PHE A 284 0.84 -19.73 1.78
N LEU A 285 0.86 -20.12 3.05
CA LEU A 285 1.51 -19.39 4.13
C LEU A 285 3.05 -19.47 4.08
N GLY A 286 3.65 -20.34 3.29
CA GLY A 286 5.12 -20.47 3.19
C GLY A 286 5.81 -19.13 2.91
N ALA A 287 5.39 -18.40 1.88
CA ALA A 287 5.95 -17.08 1.56
C ALA A 287 5.71 -16.03 2.68
N THR A 288 4.58 -16.15 3.41
CA THR A 288 4.33 -15.30 4.58
C THR A 288 5.31 -15.60 5.70
N PHE A 289 5.59 -16.87 5.94
CA PHE A 289 6.53 -17.30 6.96
C PHE A 289 7.95 -16.79 6.66
N GLU A 290 8.38 -16.84 5.42
CA GLU A 290 9.66 -16.24 4.99
C GLU A 290 9.70 -14.73 5.29
N LYS A 291 8.61 -13.99 4.97
CA LYS A 291 8.48 -12.55 5.28
C LYS A 291 8.57 -12.30 6.80
N VAL A 292 7.91 -13.12 7.60
CA VAL A 292 7.93 -13.05 9.07
C VAL A 292 9.32 -13.33 9.62
N CYS A 293 9.99 -14.37 9.15
CA CYS A 293 11.38 -14.70 9.55
C CYS A 293 12.34 -13.56 9.19
N LYS A 294 12.20 -12.95 8.03
CA LYS A 294 13.00 -11.78 7.64
C LYS A 294 12.76 -10.60 8.57
N GLN A 295 11.50 -10.29 8.92
CA GLN A 295 11.15 -9.24 9.88
C GLN A 295 11.74 -9.52 11.26
N PHE A 296 11.69 -10.78 11.70
CA PHE A 296 12.28 -11.21 12.96
C PHE A 296 13.80 -10.94 13.02
N LEU A 297 14.54 -11.34 11.99
CA LEU A 297 15.99 -11.08 11.92
C LEU A 297 16.32 -9.59 11.90
N ILE A 298 15.53 -8.80 11.17
CA ILE A 298 15.70 -7.32 11.16
C ILE A 298 15.44 -6.73 12.54
N LYS A 299 14.41 -7.20 13.25
CA LYS A 299 14.10 -6.76 14.62
C LYS A 299 15.24 -7.13 15.60
N LEU A 300 15.71 -8.37 15.57
CA LEU A 300 16.86 -8.79 16.39
C LEU A 300 18.09 -7.91 16.15
N LYS A 301 18.35 -7.55 14.88
CA LYS A 301 19.45 -6.65 14.53
C LYS A 301 19.23 -5.25 15.13
N ALA A 302 18.03 -4.70 15.02
CA ALA A 302 17.71 -3.38 15.55
C ALA A 302 17.83 -3.30 17.09
N GLU A 303 17.50 -4.40 17.76
CA GLU A 303 17.62 -4.55 19.23
C GLU A 303 19.04 -4.92 19.71
N GLY A 304 19.99 -5.11 18.79
CA GLY A 304 21.36 -5.55 19.13
C GLY A 304 21.48 -7.03 19.55
N ASN A 305 20.42 -7.81 19.32
CA ASN A 305 20.32 -9.23 19.75
C ASN A 305 20.61 -10.21 18.59
N SER A 306 21.05 -9.72 17.44
CA SER A 306 21.39 -10.58 16.31
C SER A 306 22.59 -11.49 16.63
N PRO A 307 22.54 -12.80 16.30
CA PRO A 307 23.62 -13.74 16.55
C PRO A 307 24.91 -13.42 15.76
N PHE A 308 24.81 -12.63 14.71
CA PHE A 308 25.93 -12.13 13.92
C PHE A 308 25.56 -10.77 13.29
N HIS A 309 26.57 -9.98 12.97
CA HIS A 309 26.38 -8.71 12.29
C HIS A 309 26.13 -8.96 10.80
N PHE A 310 25.07 -8.33 10.23
CA PHE A 310 24.82 -8.34 8.79
C PHE A 310 24.41 -6.95 8.31
N VAL A 311 24.72 -6.66 7.05
CA VAL A 311 24.35 -5.40 6.40
C VAL A 311 23.13 -5.58 5.49
N LEU A 312 23.12 -6.68 4.76
CA LEU A 312 22.07 -7.03 3.81
C LEU A 312 21.37 -8.33 4.22
N ILE A 313 20.07 -8.40 3.95
CA ILE A 313 19.25 -9.59 4.15
C ILE A 313 18.25 -9.71 3.01
N GLY A 314 18.08 -10.88 2.46
CA GLY A 314 17.12 -11.16 1.38
C GLY A 314 17.29 -12.54 0.79
N ARG A 315 16.51 -12.82 -0.25
CA ARG A 315 16.57 -14.09 -0.98
C ARG A 315 17.77 -14.11 -1.91
N TRP A 316 18.33 -15.30 -2.11
CA TRP A 316 19.38 -15.54 -3.07
C TRP A 316 19.02 -16.72 -3.98
N TRP A 317 19.30 -16.60 -5.27
CA TRP A 317 19.09 -17.67 -6.25
C TRP A 317 20.06 -17.55 -7.41
N ASP A 318 20.28 -18.68 -8.06
CA ASP A 318 20.92 -18.79 -9.36
C ASP A 318 20.10 -19.69 -10.30
N LYS A 319 20.74 -20.39 -11.23
CA LYS A 319 20.06 -21.28 -12.19
C LYS A 319 19.60 -22.60 -11.57
N SER A 320 20.18 -23.04 -10.48
CA SER A 320 20.05 -24.39 -9.91
C SER A 320 19.62 -24.42 -8.46
N GLU A 321 19.84 -23.33 -7.74
CA GLU A 321 19.65 -23.27 -6.28
C GLU A 321 18.95 -21.97 -5.87
N GLU A 322 18.16 -22.06 -4.81
CA GLU A 322 17.50 -20.95 -4.17
C GLU A 322 17.64 -21.06 -2.65
N VAL A 323 17.86 -19.92 -1.98
CA VAL A 323 17.90 -19.80 -0.52
C VAL A 323 16.99 -18.63 -0.13
N ASP A 324 15.97 -18.91 0.66
CA ASP A 324 14.92 -17.96 1.00
C ASP A 324 15.42 -16.77 1.80
N ILE A 325 16.36 -17.01 2.73
CA ILE A 325 16.94 -15.97 3.56
C ILE A 325 18.45 -16.12 3.65
N VAL A 326 19.15 -15.15 3.14
CA VAL A 326 20.60 -14.98 3.26
C VAL A 326 20.89 -13.61 3.90
N ALA A 327 21.73 -13.59 4.91
CA ALA A 327 22.16 -12.37 5.59
C ALA A 327 23.70 -12.29 5.62
N PHE A 328 24.31 -11.15 5.25
CA PHE A 328 25.77 -10.94 5.24
C PHE A 328 26.16 -9.46 5.39
#